data_a71bd0c9d946e28efb0853581190a599
#
_entry.id   a71bd0c9d946e28efb0853581190a599
#
_cell.length_a   1.000
_cell.length_b   1.000
_cell.length_c   1.000
_cell.angle_alpha   90.00
_cell.angle_beta   90.00
_cell.angle_gamma   90.00
#
_symmetry.space_group_name_H-M   'P 1'
#
loop_
_entity.id
_entity.type
_entity.pdbx_description
1 polymer ?
#
loop_
_entity_poly.entity_id
_entity_poly.type
_entity_poly.pdbx_seq_one_letter_code
_entity_poly.pdbx_strand_id
1 'polypeptide(L)'
;GSLIATGHHKDDQVETVLLHILRGTGVQGLAGMQPDGPILRPLLCVTKEEILHFLEQEGIPWVLDESNLETGYFRNRLRHTLLPLMRELQPGIDETLLTLSENAKDAKEIMNDAVSGFITRGKRRADEIVYRAKDFQAQKPSMQRAIIRATVLLLKGNDTDLSRAQTEE
;
A
#
# COMPACT_ATOMS: atom_id res chain seq x y z
N GLY A 1 -16.68 -11.93 14.42
CA GLY A 1 -15.23 -11.97 14.27
C GLY A 1 -14.62 -10.74 14.92
N SER A 2 -13.40 -10.85 15.47
CA SER A 2 -12.68 -9.70 16.02
C SER A 2 -12.01 -8.90 14.91
N LEU A 3 -12.04 -7.57 14.99
CA LEU A 3 -11.30 -6.68 14.12
C LEU A 3 -10.00 -6.25 14.81
N ILE A 4 -8.93 -6.15 14.05
CA ILE A 4 -7.65 -5.64 14.52
C ILE A 4 -7.58 -4.17 14.13
N ALA A 5 -7.31 -3.29 15.10
CA ALA A 5 -7.00 -1.88 14.85
C ALA A 5 -5.55 -1.59 15.21
N THR A 6 -4.90 -0.70 14.44
CA THR A 6 -3.52 -0.26 14.69
C THR A 6 -3.44 1.26 14.72
N GLY A 7 -2.47 1.78 15.50
CA GLY A 7 -2.23 3.21 15.67
C GLY A 7 -1.37 3.85 14.57
N HIS A 8 -1.34 3.28 13.36
CA HIS A 8 -0.64 3.92 12.24
C HIS A 8 -1.28 5.27 11.90
N HIS A 9 -0.46 6.26 11.67
CA HIS A 9 -0.85 7.65 11.39
C HIS A 9 -0.30 8.12 10.03
N LYS A 10 -0.58 9.36 9.66
CA LYS A 10 -0.23 9.97 8.37
C LYS A 10 1.28 9.90 8.06
N ASP A 11 2.13 10.13 9.07
CA ASP A 11 3.60 10.04 8.89
C ASP A 11 4.07 8.61 8.60
N ASP A 12 3.41 7.60 9.19
CA ASP A 12 3.71 6.19 8.87
C ASP A 12 3.35 5.85 7.41
N GLN A 13 2.33 6.51 6.84
CA GLN A 13 1.99 6.38 5.43
C GLN A 13 3.10 6.94 4.55
N VAL A 14 3.60 8.14 4.85
CA VAL A 14 4.75 8.75 4.15
C VAL A 14 5.96 7.81 4.15
N GLU A 15 6.31 7.26 5.33
CA GLU A 15 7.40 6.29 5.47
C GLU A 15 7.16 5.03 4.64
N THR A 16 5.94 4.52 4.65
CA THR A 16 5.57 3.29 3.92
C THR A 16 5.68 3.49 2.41
N VAL A 17 5.18 4.60 1.90
CA VAL A 17 5.26 4.94 0.47
C VAL A 17 6.73 5.06 0.04
N LEU A 18 7.53 5.81 0.81
CA LEU A 18 8.95 5.99 0.52
C LEU A 18 9.73 4.66 0.60
N LEU A 19 9.42 3.82 1.61
CA LEU A 19 10.00 2.48 1.73
C LEU A 19 9.71 1.61 0.49
N HIS A 20 8.48 1.66 0.00
CA HIS A 20 8.08 0.92 -1.19
C HIS A 20 8.79 1.44 -2.44
N ILE A 21 8.93 2.77 -2.60
CA ILE A 21 9.71 3.38 -3.70
C ILE A 21 11.15 2.86 -3.70
N LEU A 22 11.82 2.87 -2.55
CA LEU A 22 13.21 2.45 -2.40
C LEU A 22 13.42 0.95 -2.66
N ARG A 23 12.40 0.13 -2.42
CA ARG A 23 12.44 -1.32 -2.70
C ARG A 23 12.05 -1.67 -4.13
N GLY A 24 11.59 -0.70 -4.90
CA GLY A 24 11.04 -0.92 -6.22
C GLY A 24 9.62 -1.48 -6.13
N THR A 25 8.63 -0.66 -6.42
CA THR A 25 7.22 -1.06 -6.34
C THR A 25 6.46 -0.61 -7.58
N GLY A 26 5.35 -1.31 -7.86
CA GLY A 26 4.34 -0.85 -8.81
C GLY A 26 3.22 -0.06 -8.12
N VAL A 27 2.16 0.25 -8.88
CA VAL A 27 0.98 0.97 -8.41
C VAL A 27 0.38 0.37 -7.13
N GLN A 28 0.39 -0.97 -7.01
CA GLN A 28 -0.15 -1.68 -5.85
C GLN A 28 0.52 -1.27 -4.54
N GLY A 29 1.85 -1.24 -4.50
CA GLY A 29 2.59 -0.87 -3.30
C GLY A 29 2.65 0.64 -3.07
N LEU A 30 2.63 1.47 -4.14
CA LEU A 30 2.55 2.93 -4.00
C LEU A 30 1.27 3.38 -3.31
N ALA A 31 0.16 2.64 -3.45
CA ALA A 31 -1.10 2.92 -2.73
C ALA A 31 -0.95 2.87 -1.19
N GLY A 32 0.16 2.33 -0.69
CA GLY A 32 0.48 2.30 0.73
C GLY A 32 -0.54 1.55 1.59
N MET A 33 -0.66 1.96 2.85
CA MET A 33 -1.64 1.42 3.78
C MET A 33 -3.05 1.95 3.47
N GLN A 34 -4.06 1.12 3.72
CA GLN A 34 -5.46 1.52 3.62
C GLN A 34 -6.06 1.74 5.00
N PRO A 35 -6.99 2.70 5.18
CA PRO A 35 -7.63 2.97 6.48
C PRO A 35 -8.51 1.81 6.94
N ASP A 36 -9.07 1.08 6.02
CA ASP A 36 -10.03 -0.03 6.20
C ASP A 36 -9.50 -1.34 5.63
N GLY A 37 -10.22 -2.42 5.85
CA GLY A 37 -9.88 -3.77 5.41
C GLY A 37 -9.68 -4.74 6.59
N PRO A 38 -8.82 -5.76 6.44
CA PRO A 38 -8.54 -6.74 7.50
C PRO A 38 -7.93 -6.11 8.76
N ILE A 39 -7.26 -4.97 8.61
CA ILE A 39 -6.68 -4.17 9.69
C ILE A 39 -7.21 -2.75 9.55
N LEU A 40 -7.86 -2.24 10.60
CA LEU A 40 -8.34 -0.86 10.67
C LEU A 40 -7.19 0.08 11.09
N ARG A 41 -7.10 1.25 10.47
CA ARG A 41 -6.12 2.30 10.79
C ARG A 41 -6.84 3.65 10.94
N PRO A 42 -7.56 3.85 12.05
CA PRO A 42 -8.41 5.04 12.22
C PRO A 42 -7.62 6.36 12.27
N LEU A 43 -6.33 6.31 12.63
CA LEU A 43 -5.47 7.49 12.74
C LEU A 43 -4.68 7.81 11.45
N LEU A 44 -4.91 7.09 10.35
CA LEU A 44 -4.15 7.27 9.11
C LEU A 44 -4.36 8.64 8.45
N CYS A 45 -5.43 9.35 8.83
CA CYS A 45 -5.77 10.68 8.32
C CYS A 45 -5.15 11.84 9.12
N VAL A 46 -4.54 11.57 10.28
CA VAL A 46 -3.94 12.58 11.18
C VAL A 46 -2.44 12.37 11.31
N THR A 47 -1.71 13.47 11.56
CA THR A 47 -0.27 13.45 11.82
C THR A 47 0.02 13.06 13.27
N LYS A 48 1.27 12.64 13.55
CA LYS A 48 1.73 12.42 14.92
C LYS A 48 1.66 13.70 15.75
N GLU A 49 1.96 14.84 15.16
CA GLU A 49 1.89 16.14 15.82
C GLU A 49 0.47 16.48 16.26
N GLU A 50 -0.51 16.30 15.38
CA GLU A 50 -1.94 16.50 15.69
C GLU A 50 -2.40 15.57 16.84
N ILE A 51 -1.95 14.31 16.82
CA ILE A 51 -2.26 13.35 17.89
C ILE A 51 -1.68 13.82 19.23
N LEU A 52 -0.40 14.22 19.26
CA LEU A 52 0.26 14.68 20.48
C LEU A 52 -0.39 15.96 21.01
N HIS A 53 -0.71 16.90 20.13
CA HIS A 53 -1.42 18.13 20.49
C HIS A 53 -2.79 17.84 21.14
N PHE A 54 -3.55 16.92 20.56
CA PHE A 54 -4.83 16.48 21.13
C PHE A 54 -4.65 15.88 22.53
N LEU A 55 -3.66 14.98 22.71
CA LEU A 55 -3.39 14.36 24.01
C LEU A 55 -3.00 15.40 25.08
N GLU A 56 -2.21 16.41 24.71
CA GLU A 56 -1.85 17.52 25.60
C GLU A 56 -3.08 18.35 25.98
N GLN A 57 -3.94 18.70 25.04
CA GLN A 57 -5.15 19.45 25.30
C GLN A 57 -6.12 18.72 26.24
N GLU A 58 -6.24 17.41 26.09
CA GLU A 58 -7.11 16.57 26.91
C GLU A 58 -6.46 16.11 28.23
N GLY A 59 -5.19 16.48 28.47
CA GLY A 59 -4.45 16.08 29.67
C GLY A 59 -4.20 14.56 29.76
N ILE A 60 -4.18 13.86 28.63
CA ILE A 60 -3.96 12.41 28.56
C ILE A 60 -2.45 12.12 28.56
N PRO A 61 -1.93 11.40 29.57
CA PRO A 61 -0.50 11.07 29.61
C PRO A 61 -0.13 10.07 28.51
N TRP A 62 1.04 10.26 27.90
CA TRP A 62 1.58 9.35 26.91
C TRP A 62 3.06 9.06 27.17
N VAL A 63 3.59 7.95 26.66
CA VAL A 63 4.98 7.53 26.85
C VAL A 63 5.67 7.44 25.49
N LEU A 64 6.88 7.95 25.42
CA LEU A 64 7.78 7.72 24.29
C LEU A 64 8.40 6.33 24.40
N ASP A 65 8.20 5.52 23.37
CA ASP A 65 8.89 4.24 23.25
C ASP A 65 10.31 4.49 22.74
N GLU A 66 11.30 4.20 23.57
CA GLU A 66 12.73 4.41 23.28
C GLU A 66 13.23 3.50 22.15
N SER A 67 12.59 2.37 21.89
CA SER A 67 12.93 1.48 20.78
C SER A 67 12.78 2.14 19.40
N ASN A 68 11.99 3.21 19.32
CA ASN A 68 11.86 4.03 18.12
C ASN A 68 13.15 4.81 17.76
N LEU A 69 14.14 4.87 18.65
CA LEU A 69 15.42 5.58 18.44
C LEU A 69 16.49 4.66 17.83
N GLU A 70 16.30 3.34 17.81
CA GLU A 70 17.26 2.42 17.24
C GLU A 70 17.33 2.55 15.70
N THR A 71 18.45 3.11 15.20
CA THR A 71 18.68 3.31 13.76
C THR A 71 19.08 2.04 12.99
N GLY A 72 19.22 0.90 13.66
CA GLY A 72 19.59 -0.38 13.05
C GLY A 72 18.58 -0.90 12.02
N TYR A 73 17.32 -0.55 12.16
CA TYR A 73 16.28 -0.93 11.23
C TYR A 73 16.19 0.06 10.06
N PHE A 74 16.03 -0.47 8.86
CA PHE A 74 15.94 0.34 7.64
C PHE A 74 14.88 1.46 7.73
N ARG A 75 13.74 1.19 8.37
CA ARG A 75 12.65 2.15 8.58
C ARG A 75 13.08 3.33 9.47
N ASN A 76 13.85 3.06 10.53
CA ASN A 76 14.35 4.11 11.41
C ASN A 76 15.38 5.00 10.70
N ARG A 77 16.27 4.44 9.86
CA ARG A 77 17.18 5.23 9.01
C ARG A 77 16.42 6.12 8.04
N LEU A 78 15.33 5.63 7.48
CA LEU A 78 14.46 6.39 6.60
C LEU A 78 13.85 7.59 7.37
N ARG A 79 13.30 7.34 8.56
CA ARG A 79 12.65 8.34 9.42
C ARG A 79 13.63 9.41 9.92
N HIS A 80 14.82 9.00 10.36
CA HIS A 80 15.76 9.88 11.06
C HIS A 80 16.86 10.45 10.15
N THR A 81 17.03 9.94 8.95
CA THR A 81 18.10 10.40 8.04
C THR A 81 17.54 10.87 6.70
N LEU A 82 16.82 10.03 5.99
CA LEU A 82 16.42 10.34 4.62
C LEU A 82 15.26 11.33 4.56
N LEU A 83 14.19 11.12 5.32
CA LEU A 83 13.04 12.04 5.33
C LEU A 83 13.39 13.46 5.78
N PRO A 84 14.21 13.68 6.85
CA PRO A 84 14.67 15.01 7.20
C PRO A 84 15.42 15.71 6.07
N LEU A 85 16.34 15.00 5.40
CA LEU A 85 17.06 15.55 4.25
C LEU A 85 16.13 15.88 3.08
N MET A 86 15.16 15.02 2.79
CA MET A 86 14.16 15.28 1.75
C MET A 86 13.30 16.51 2.07
N ARG A 87 12.91 16.69 3.35
CA ARG A 87 12.14 17.86 3.82
C ARG A 87 12.96 19.16 3.75
N GLU A 88 14.26 19.10 3.97
CA GLU A 88 15.17 20.23 3.78
C GLU A 88 15.22 20.67 2.31
N LEU A 89 15.34 19.70 1.39
CA LEU A 89 15.39 19.95 -0.04
C LEU A 89 14.03 20.35 -0.63
N GLN A 90 12.96 19.79 -0.12
CA GLN A 90 11.56 19.99 -0.56
C GLN A 90 10.63 19.97 0.65
N PRO A 91 10.30 21.13 1.25
CA PRO A 91 9.44 21.18 2.44
C PRO A 91 8.06 20.52 2.30
N GLY A 92 7.51 20.47 1.09
CA GLY A 92 6.24 19.81 0.77
C GLY A 92 6.34 18.34 0.39
N ILE A 93 7.46 17.66 0.66
CA ILE A 93 7.68 16.28 0.21
C ILE A 93 6.68 15.29 0.79
N ASP A 94 6.27 15.47 2.03
CA ASP A 94 5.32 14.58 2.70
C ASP A 94 3.97 14.60 1.98
N GLU A 95 3.44 15.79 1.67
CA GLU A 95 2.21 15.95 0.88
C GLU A 95 2.36 15.41 -0.54
N THR A 96 3.55 15.55 -1.13
CA THR A 96 3.84 14.99 -2.45
C THR A 96 3.76 13.45 -2.43
N LEU A 97 4.34 12.81 -1.42
CA LEU A 97 4.30 11.35 -1.25
C LEU A 97 2.88 10.85 -0.94
N LEU A 98 2.12 11.59 -0.14
CA LEU A 98 0.72 11.28 0.15
C LEU A 98 -0.15 11.39 -1.10
N THR A 99 -0.01 12.47 -1.86
CA THR A 99 -0.70 12.66 -3.15
C THR A 99 -0.36 11.54 -4.14
N LEU A 100 0.92 11.13 -4.20
CA LEU A 100 1.33 9.98 -5.01
C LEU A 100 0.64 8.70 -4.59
N SER A 101 0.50 8.47 -3.27
CA SER A 101 -0.19 7.31 -2.71
C SER A 101 -1.68 7.31 -3.07
N GLU A 102 -2.36 8.46 -2.96
CA GLU A 102 -3.76 8.62 -3.33
C GLU A 102 -3.99 8.36 -4.82
N ASN A 103 -3.18 8.98 -5.69
CA ASN A 103 -3.24 8.73 -7.14
C ASN A 103 -3.00 7.25 -7.49
N ALA A 104 -2.11 6.59 -6.77
CA ALA A 104 -1.86 5.17 -6.94
C ALA A 104 -3.04 4.31 -6.46
N LYS A 105 -3.73 4.72 -5.39
CA LYS A 105 -4.96 4.08 -4.91
C LYS A 105 -6.06 4.15 -5.96
N ASP A 106 -6.31 5.33 -6.52
CA ASP A 106 -7.31 5.54 -7.57
C ASP A 106 -6.99 4.71 -8.82
N ALA A 107 -5.72 4.71 -9.24
CA ALA A 107 -5.27 3.89 -10.36
C ALA A 107 -5.45 2.39 -10.10
N LYS A 108 -5.19 1.93 -8.88
CA LYS A 108 -5.41 0.54 -8.44
C LYS A 108 -6.90 0.18 -8.51
N GLU A 109 -7.80 1.06 -8.08
CA GLU A 109 -9.24 0.85 -8.13
C GLU A 109 -9.72 0.71 -9.58
N ILE A 110 -9.33 1.67 -10.45
CA ILE A 110 -9.63 1.61 -11.89
C ILE A 110 -9.11 0.33 -12.53
N MET A 111 -7.88 -0.09 -12.18
CA MET A 111 -7.32 -1.35 -12.68
C MET A 111 -8.10 -2.57 -12.20
N ASN A 112 -8.51 -2.60 -10.94
CA ASN A 112 -9.31 -3.70 -10.38
C ASN A 112 -10.67 -3.78 -11.07
N ASP A 113 -11.32 -2.65 -11.29
CA ASP A 113 -12.61 -2.59 -12.02
C ASP A 113 -12.47 -3.07 -13.45
N ALA A 114 -11.41 -2.64 -14.15
CA ALA A 114 -11.15 -3.06 -15.52
C ALA A 114 -10.97 -4.58 -15.67
N VAL A 115 -10.33 -5.23 -14.68
CA VAL A 115 -10.10 -6.69 -14.73
C VAL A 115 -11.26 -7.50 -14.16
N SER A 116 -12.09 -6.93 -13.29
CA SER A 116 -13.16 -7.62 -12.60
C SER A 116 -14.14 -8.29 -13.59
N GLY A 117 -14.54 -7.58 -14.63
CA GLY A 117 -15.41 -8.06 -15.68
C GLY A 117 -14.81 -9.21 -16.51
N PHE A 118 -13.50 -9.35 -16.56
CA PHE A 118 -12.83 -10.48 -17.18
C PHE A 118 -12.75 -11.67 -16.22
N ILE A 119 -12.37 -11.44 -14.98
CA ILE A 119 -12.20 -12.47 -13.94
C ILE A 119 -13.52 -13.20 -13.66
N THR A 120 -14.63 -12.48 -13.60
CA THR A 120 -15.97 -13.07 -13.38
C THR A 120 -16.42 -14.04 -14.48
N ARG A 121 -15.82 -13.96 -15.68
CA ARG A 121 -16.07 -14.93 -16.79
C ARG A 121 -15.23 -16.20 -16.65
N GLY A 122 -14.23 -16.20 -15.76
CA GLY A 122 -13.42 -17.37 -15.45
C GLY A 122 -14.23 -18.44 -14.72
N LYS A 123 -14.01 -19.70 -15.08
CA LYS A 123 -14.59 -20.84 -14.36
C LYS A 123 -13.71 -21.14 -13.16
N ARG A 124 -14.18 -20.79 -11.95
CA ARG A 124 -13.46 -21.07 -10.70
C ARG A 124 -13.65 -22.52 -10.30
N ARG A 125 -12.55 -23.20 -10.00
CA ARG A 125 -12.45 -24.48 -9.31
C ARG A 125 -11.66 -24.27 -8.02
N ALA A 126 -11.49 -25.31 -7.19
CA ALA A 126 -10.89 -25.14 -5.86
C ALA A 126 -9.61 -24.27 -5.86
N ASP A 127 -8.64 -24.66 -6.68
CA ASP A 127 -7.29 -24.06 -6.69
C ASP A 127 -6.92 -23.44 -8.05
N GLU A 128 -7.88 -23.29 -8.95
CA GLU A 128 -7.63 -22.75 -10.29
C GLU A 128 -8.79 -21.87 -10.78
N ILE A 129 -8.47 -20.94 -11.67
CA ILE A 129 -9.45 -20.19 -12.46
C ILE A 129 -9.11 -20.41 -13.95
N VAL A 130 -10.06 -20.93 -14.70
CA VAL A 130 -9.88 -21.28 -16.12
C VAL A 130 -10.51 -20.21 -17.00
N TYR A 131 -9.73 -19.63 -17.89
CA TYR A 131 -10.18 -18.67 -18.89
C TYR A 131 -10.16 -19.29 -20.29
N ARG A 132 -10.98 -18.78 -21.21
CA ARG A 132 -10.85 -19.12 -22.62
C ARG A 132 -9.62 -18.44 -23.19
N ALA A 133 -8.70 -19.22 -23.79
CA ALA A 133 -7.45 -18.71 -24.34
C ALA A 133 -7.67 -17.58 -25.36
N LYS A 134 -8.68 -17.73 -26.25
CA LYS A 134 -9.03 -16.70 -27.24
C LYS A 134 -9.40 -15.36 -26.60
N ASP A 135 -10.18 -15.38 -25.51
CA ASP A 135 -10.63 -14.16 -24.83
C ASP A 135 -9.46 -13.49 -24.11
N PHE A 136 -8.54 -14.27 -23.53
CA PHE A 136 -7.32 -13.76 -22.89
C PHE A 136 -6.35 -13.17 -23.90
N GLN A 137 -6.11 -13.88 -25.01
CA GLN A 137 -5.19 -13.42 -26.07
C GLN A 137 -5.69 -12.16 -26.79
N ALA A 138 -7.00 -11.93 -26.83
CA ALA A 138 -7.59 -10.73 -27.38
C ALA A 138 -7.36 -9.47 -26.49
N GLN A 139 -6.90 -9.65 -25.26
CA GLN A 139 -6.59 -8.52 -24.37
C GLN A 139 -5.20 -7.92 -24.69
N LYS A 140 -5.08 -6.60 -24.45
CA LYS A 140 -3.78 -5.94 -24.53
C LYS A 140 -2.79 -6.55 -23.51
N PRO A 141 -1.48 -6.58 -23.77
CA PRO A 141 -0.48 -7.15 -22.84
C PRO A 141 -0.56 -6.59 -21.42
N SER A 142 -0.86 -5.29 -21.27
CA SER A 142 -1.08 -4.66 -19.95
C SER A 142 -2.26 -5.27 -19.20
N MET A 143 -3.36 -5.54 -19.90
CA MET A 143 -4.55 -6.17 -19.33
C MET A 143 -4.30 -7.65 -19.00
N GLN A 144 -3.59 -8.38 -19.85
CA GLN A 144 -3.19 -9.77 -19.59
C GLN A 144 -2.39 -9.87 -18.29
N ARG A 145 -1.39 -9.01 -18.09
CA ARG A 145 -0.62 -8.95 -16.84
C ARG A 145 -1.50 -8.60 -15.63
N ALA A 146 -2.43 -7.66 -15.78
CA ALA A 146 -3.34 -7.30 -14.71
C ALA A 146 -4.29 -8.46 -14.34
N ILE A 147 -4.81 -9.19 -15.32
CA ILE A 147 -5.65 -10.38 -15.12
C ILE A 147 -4.87 -11.48 -14.38
N ILE A 148 -3.62 -11.76 -14.79
CA ILE A 148 -2.76 -12.76 -14.12
C ILE A 148 -2.56 -12.39 -12.66
N ARG A 149 -2.15 -11.15 -12.37
CA ARG A 149 -1.93 -10.69 -10.99
C ARG A 149 -3.19 -10.81 -10.14
N ALA A 150 -4.31 -10.32 -10.63
CA ALA A 150 -5.57 -10.37 -9.90
C ALA A 150 -6.05 -11.81 -9.70
N THR A 151 -5.81 -12.70 -10.67
CA THR A 151 -6.13 -14.14 -10.54
C THR A 151 -5.30 -14.80 -9.44
N VAL A 152 -3.99 -14.53 -9.40
CA VAL A 152 -3.09 -15.08 -8.37
C VAL A 152 -3.47 -14.56 -6.99
N LEU A 153 -3.81 -13.28 -6.86
CA LEU A 153 -4.28 -12.70 -5.59
C LEU A 153 -5.55 -13.39 -5.09
N LEU A 154 -6.51 -13.66 -5.99
CA LEU A 154 -7.74 -14.35 -5.65
C LEU A 154 -7.53 -15.83 -5.23
N LEU A 155 -6.51 -16.50 -5.77
CA LEU A 155 -6.20 -17.89 -5.45
C LEU A 155 -5.37 -18.02 -4.17
N LYS A 156 -4.39 -17.14 -3.98
CA LYS A 156 -3.47 -17.19 -2.84
C LYS A 156 -3.95 -16.41 -1.61
N GLY A 157 -4.89 -15.51 -1.75
CA GLY A 157 -5.47 -14.72 -0.65
C GLY A 157 -4.55 -13.66 -0.04
N ASN A 158 -3.35 -13.47 -0.59
CA ASN A 158 -2.38 -12.46 -0.16
C ASN A 158 -1.64 -11.86 -1.36
N ASP A 159 -1.22 -10.61 -1.22
CA ASP A 159 -0.39 -9.89 -2.19
C ASP A 159 1.00 -10.55 -2.27
N THR A 160 1.10 -11.60 -3.05
CA THR A 160 2.40 -12.10 -3.48
C THR A 160 2.86 -11.15 -4.58
N ASP A 161 3.94 -10.44 -4.31
CA ASP A 161 4.57 -9.51 -5.27
C ASP A 161 5.04 -10.30 -6.51
N LEU A 162 4.15 -10.44 -7.47
CA LEU A 162 4.51 -11.00 -8.77
C LEU A 162 5.32 -9.94 -9.50
N SER A 163 6.60 -10.21 -9.71
CA SER A 163 7.45 -9.37 -10.53
C SER A 163 6.93 -9.30 -11.98
N ARG A 164 7.31 -8.25 -12.69
CA ARG A 164 6.96 -8.11 -14.11
C ARG A 164 7.44 -9.31 -14.93
N ALA A 165 8.64 -9.82 -14.66
CA ALA A 165 9.20 -10.99 -15.33
C ALA A 165 8.31 -12.24 -15.17
N GLN A 166 7.79 -12.49 -13.97
CA GLN A 166 6.90 -13.64 -13.69
C GLN A 166 5.52 -13.55 -14.36
N THR A 167 5.17 -12.41 -14.93
CA THR A 167 3.89 -12.23 -15.65
C THR A 167 4.08 -12.18 -17.17
N GLU A 168 5.31 -12.22 -17.67
CA GLU A 168 5.67 -12.18 -19.10
C GLU A 168 6.08 -13.56 -19.65
N GLU A 169 6.31 -14.58 -18.81
CA GLU A 169 6.46 -15.99 -19.19
C GLU A 169 5.07 -16.67 -19.37
#